data_7e95ee0fc4d61e4ae9259c650ddf2e4e
#
_entry.id   7e95ee0fc4d61e4ae9259c650ddf2e4e
#
_cell.length_a   1.000
_cell.length_b   1.000
_cell.length_c   1.000
_cell.angle_alpha   90.00
_cell.angle_beta   90.00
_cell.angle_gamma   90.00
#
_symmetry.space_group_name_H-M   'P 1'
#
loop_
_entity.id
_entity.type
_entity.pdbx_description
1 polymer ?
#
loop_
_entity_poly.entity_id
_entity_poly.type
_entity_poly.pdbx_seq_one_letter_code
_entity_poly.pdbx_strand_id
1 'polypeptide(L)'
;MCLLSLVVGAMPAWAGQIGDQHNSFNGYTLETPLATYPSFKLIDRWSGDFVQDVSLWENPGENLTLNGVSFLKVRYRFADGRLECIQLVYEGLDNRNRLLQWVEEHYGRLPAPERRTIPQVLWHGDQLTITLNFNKHTQRGTLWFASPVLHDMVNKSLYMPAD
;
A
#
# COMPACT_ATOMS: atom_id res chain seq x y z
N MET A 1 -22.74 -38.86 -24.93
CA MET A 1 -22.66 -38.16 -23.61
C MET A 1 -21.24 -37.65 -23.45
N CYS A 2 -21.02 -36.38 -23.79
CA CYS A 2 -19.72 -35.71 -23.58
C CYS A 2 -19.74 -35.01 -22.25
N LEU A 3 -18.90 -35.47 -21.34
CA LEU A 3 -18.60 -34.80 -20.07
C LEU A 3 -17.64 -33.63 -20.35
N LEU A 4 -18.17 -32.41 -20.27
CA LEU A 4 -17.36 -31.18 -20.23
C LEU A 4 -16.74 -31.04 -18.84
N SER A 5 -15.46 -31.33 -18.72
CA SER A 5 -14.68 -31.02 -17.53
C SER A 5 -14.45 -29.50 -17.47
N LEU A 6 -15.14 -28.83 -16.55
CA LEU A 6 -14.82 -27.45 -16.17
C LEU A 6 -13.47 -27.46 -15.44
N VAL A 7 -12.43 -26.99 -16.10
CA VAL A 7 -11.18 -26.63 -15.45
C VAL A 7 -11.42 -25.28 -14.76
N VAL A 8 -11.74 -25.33 -13.48
CA VAL A 8 -11.70 -24.14 -12.62
C VAL A 8 -10.22 -23.81 -12.41
N GLY A 9 -9.74 -22.81 -13.14
CA GLY A 9 -8.41 -22.27 -12.94
C GLY A 9 -8.30 -21.72 -11.51
N ALA A 10 -7.53 -22.38 -10.67
CA ALA A 10 -7.18 -21.85 -9.36
C ALA A 10 -6.38 -20.57 -9.58
N MET A 11 -6.95 -19.44 -9.25
CA MET A 11 -6.19 -18.19 -9.11
C MET A 11 -5.15 -18.36 -8.00
N PRO A 12 -3.92 -17.91 -8.19
CA PRO A 12 -2.92 -17.99 -7.13
C PRO A 12 -3.40 -17.17 -5.93
N ALA A 13 -3.60 -17.82 -4.81
CA ALA A 13 -4.01 -17.20 -3.54
C ALA A 13 -2.79 -16.51 -2.88
N TRP A 14 -2.36 -15.38 -3.45
CA TRP A 14 -1.20 -14.62 -2.96
C TRP A 14 -1.61 -13.38 -2.12
N ALA A 15 -2.88 -13.23 -1.79
CA ALA A 15 -3.39 -12.06 -1.09
C ALA A 15 -4.36 -12.45 0.02
N GLY A 16 -4.14 -11.96 1.24
CA GLY A 16 -5.17 -11.91 2.25
C GLY A 16 -6.31 -11.02 1.75
N GLN A 17 -7.56 -11.46 1.88
CA GLN A 17 -8.71 -10.61 1.56
C GLN A 17 -9.01 -9.66 2.71
N ILE A 18 -9.05 -8.36 2.41
CA ILE A 18 -9.53 -7.33 3.33
C ILE A 18 -11.05 -7.24 3.16
N GLY A 19 -11.80 -7.21 4.27
CA GLY A 19 -13.24 -6.95 4.22
C GLY A 19 -13.55 -5.53 3.69
N ASP A 20 -14.69 -5.36 3.01
CA ASP A 20 -15.09 -4.20 2.20
C ASP A 20 -15.24 -2.84 2.94
N GLN A 21 -14.77 -2.70 4.16
CA GLN A 21 -15.14 -1.56 5.01
C GLN A 21 -14.03 -0.53 5.24
N HIS A 22 -12.83 -0.70 4.67
CA HIS A 22 -11.70 0.14 5.04
C HIS A 22 -11.02 0.78 3.82
N ASN A 23 -11.28 2.08 3.63
CA ASN A 23 -10.51 2.94 2.73
C ASN A 23 -9.76 4.03 3.51
N SER A 24 -9.59 3.87 4.83
CA SER A 24 -8.94 4.86 5.68
C SER A 24 -7.87 4.24 6.57
N PHE A 25 -6.85 5.03 6.87
CA PHE A 25 -5.78 4.69 7.78
C PHE A 25 -5.38 5.93 8.59
N ASN A 26 -5.30 5.81 9.91
CA ASN A 26 -4.87 6.87 10.83
C ASN A 26 -5.60 8.23 10.64
N GLY A 27 -6.90 8.20 10.36
CA GLY A 27 -7.70 9.40 10.11
C GLY A 27 -7.61 9.97 8.70
N TYR A 28 -6.77 9.41 7.83
CA TYR A 28 -6.68 9.75 6.42
C TYR A 28 -7.53 8.78 5.59
N THR A 29 -8.43 9.32 4.78
CA THR A 29 -9.28 8.53 3.88
C THR A 29 -8.70 8.58 2.47
N LEU A 30 -8.50 7.42 1.85
CA LEU A 30 -8.05 7.33 0.46
C LEU A 30 -9.04 8.02 -0.47
N GLU A 31 -8.54 8.53 -1.58
CA GLU A 31 -9.27 9.29 -2.60
C GLU A 31 -9.80 10.67 -2.15
N THR A 32 -9.52 11.09 -0.92
CA THR A 32 -9.86 12.42 -0.42
C THR A 32 -9.03 13.48 -1.15
N PRO A 33 -9.63 14.64 -1.51
CA PRO A 33 -8.90 15.74 -2.15
C PRO A 33 -7.77 16.30 -1.29
N LEU A 34 -6.65 16.67 -1.92
CA LEU A 34 -5.49 17.30 -1.25
C LEU A 34 -5.87 18.54 -0.44
N ALA A 35 -6.82 19.33 -0.91
CA ALA A 35 -7.29 20.52 -0.21
C ALA A 35 -7.82 20.26 1.21
N THR A 36 -8.17 19.02 1.52
CA THR A 36 -8.57 18.57 2.87
C THR A 36 -7.41 18.61 3.88
N TYR A 37 -6.16 18.62 3.39
CA TYR A 37 -4.95 18.51 4.20
C TYR A 37 -4.05 19.75 4.06
N PRO A 38 -4.47 20.94 4.58
CA PRO A 38 -3.76 22.21 4.34
C PRO A 38 -2.37 22.28 5.01
N SER A 39 -2.08 21.39 5.97
CA SER A 39 -0.78 21.33 6.66
C SER A 39 0.30 20.59 5.87
N PHE A 40 -0.07 19.87 4.82
CA PHE A 40 0.88 19.06 4.04
C PHE A 40 1.88 19.93 3.30
N LYS A 41 3.12 19.46 3.24
CA LYS A 41 4.21 20.09 2.47
C LYS A 41 4.61 19.21 1.29
N LEU A 42 4.67 19.82 0.12
CA LEU A 42 5.11 19.17 -1.11
C LEU A 42 6.59 18.78 -1.00
N ILE A 43 6.88 17.53 -1.33
CA ILE A 43 8.24 16.97 -1.40
C ILE A 43 8.68 16.81 -2.84
N ASP A 44 7.80 16.27 -3.70
CA ASP A 44 8.11 15.99 -5.09
C ASP A 44 6.85 15.98 -5.96
N ARG A 45 7.01 16.16 -7.29
CA ARG A 45 5.91 16.12 -8.25
C ARG A 45 6.41 15.67 -9.62
N TRP A 46 5.63 14.81 -10.26
CA TRP A 46 5.90 14.34 -11.62
C TRP A 46 4.60 14.07 -12.37
N SER A 47 4.71 13.87 -13.69
CA SER A 47 3.58 13.51 -14.56
C SER A 47 3.81 12.10 -15.11
N GLY A 48 2.73 11.42 -15.43
CA GLY A 48 2.74 10.12 -16.09
C GLY A 48 1.70 10.04 -17.21
N ASP A 49 1.71 8.96 -17.98
CA ASP A 49 0.84 8.82 -19.16
C ASP A 49 -0.64 8.61 -18.80
N PHE A 50 -0.91 7.97 -17.67
CA PHE A 50 -2.28 7.69 -17.20
C PHE A 50 -2.73 8.57 -16.02
N VAL A 51 -1.80 9.31 -15.41
CA VAL A 51 -2.03 10.26 -14.33
C VAL A 51 -1.26 11.54 -14.65
N GLN A 52 -1.96 12.66 -14.80
CA GLN A 52 -1.33 13.91 -15.22
C GLN A 52 -0.49 14.55 -14.11
N ASP A 53 -0.92 14.40 -12.86
CA ASP A 53 -0.24 14.97 -11.69
C ASP A 53 -0.09 13.91 -10.60
N VAL A 54 1.14 13.49 -10.35
CA VAL A 54 1.50 12.69 -9.19
C VAL A 54 2.35 13.55 -8.26
N SER A 55 1.93 13.68 -7.00
CA SER A 55 2.64 14.51 -6.03
C SER A 55 2.84 13.77 -4.71
N LEU A 56 4.02 13.98 -4.12
CA LEU A 56 4.45 13.38 -2.87
C LEU A 56 4.53 14.45 -1.78
N TRP A 57 3.93 14.17 -0.64
CA TRP A 57 3.75 15.11 0.46
C TRP A 57 4.17 14.49 1.80
N GLU A 58 4.54 15.34 2.73
CA GLU A 58 4.74 15.01 4.16
C GLU A 58 3.87 15.91 5.02
N ASN A 59 3.40 15.38 6.16
CA ASN A 59 2.75 16.20 7.20
C ASN A 59 3.79 16.56 8.25
N PRO A 60 4.23 17.83 8.35
CA PRO A 60 5.20 18.22 9.36
C PRO A 60 4.66 17.96 10.77
N GLY A 61 5.45 17.30 11.61
CA GLY A 61 5.05 16.93 12.96
C GLY A 61 4.28 15.61 13.06
N GLU A 62 4.09 14.89 11.95
CA GLU A 62 3.57 13.53 12.00
C GLU A 62 4.48 12.63 12.84
N ASN A 63 3.93 12.08 13.91
CA ASN A 63 4.63 11.12 14.78
C ASN A 63 3.77 9.87 14.92
N LEU A 64 3.78 9.06 13.88
CA LEU A 64 2.99 7.83 13.84
C LEU A 64 3.78 6.66 14.41
N THR A 65 3.11 5.91 15.29
CA THR A 65 3.63 4.66 15.85
C THR A 65 2.57 3.57 15.71
N LEU A 66 2.93 2.43 15.12
CA LEU A 66 2.09 1.25 15.03
C LEU A 66 2.75 0.05 15.73
N ASN A 67 2.05 -0.57 16.67
CA ASN A 67 2.55 -1.74 17.41
C ASN A 67 3.99 -1.54 17.96
N GLY A 68 4.27 -0.34 18.48
CA GLY A 68 5.60 0.02 18.99
C GLY A 68 6.67 0.28 17.91
N VAL A 69 6.30 0.32 16.63
CA VAL A 69 7.19 0.67 15.53
C VAL A 69 7.05 2.15 15.22
N SER A 70 8.15 2.90 15.36
CA SER A 70 8.26 4.28 14.87
C SER A 70 8.77 4.28 13.44
N PHE A 71 8.26 5.19 12.63
CA PHE A 71 8.61 5.27 11.22
C PHE A 71 9.69 6.31 10.98
N LEU A 72 10.61 5.99 10.08
CA LEU A 72 11.65 6.92 9.61
C LEU A 72 11.04 8.05 8.77
N LYS A 73 9.98 7.74 8.03
CA LYS A 73 9.24 8.68 7.18
C LYS A 73 7.79 8.23 7.04
N VAL A 74 6.88 9.20 7.02
CA VAL A 74 5.48 9.04 6.63
C VAL A 74 5.24 9.94 5.43
N ARG A 75 4.80 9.37 4.32
CA ARG A 75 4.60 10.06 3.06
C ARG A 75 3.22 9.81 2.50
N TYR A 76 2.67 10.82 1.85
CA TYR A 76 1.35 10.82 1.26
C TYR A 76 1.49 11.09 -0.23
N ARG A 77 1.10 10.14 -1.08
CA ARG A 77 1.12 10.32 -2.52
C ARG A 77 -0.29 10.64 -3.01
N PHE A 78 -0.40 11.66 -3.85
CA PHE A 78 -1.63 12.08 -4.49
C PHE A 78 -1.53 11.84 -5.98
N ALA A 79 -2.62 11.36 -6.58
CA ALA A 79 -2.81 11.19 -8.01
C ALA A 79 -3.97 12.07 -8.45
N ASP A 80 -3.71 12.99 -9.38
CA ASP A 80 -4.67 14.00 -9.85
C ASP A 80 -5.43 14.68 -8.68
N GLY A 81 -4.65 15.06 -7.65
CA GLY A 81 -5.13 15.78 -6.46
C GLY A 81 -5.91 14.94 -5.46
N ARG A 82 -6.00 13.61 -5.60
CA ARG A 82 -6.64 12.69 -4.64
C ARG A 82 -5.62 11.79 -3.95
N LEU A 83 -5.81 11.55 -2.64
CA LEU A 83 -4.91 10.69 -1.86
C LEU A 83 -4.89 9.27 -2.42
N GLU A 84 -3.80 8.91 -3.04
CA GLU A 84 -3.61 7.61 -3.68
C GLU A 84 -3.05 6.59 -2.71
N CYS A 85 -1.98 6.96 -1.96
CA CYS A 85 -1.43 6.07 -0.96
C CYS A 85 -0.76 6.79 0.21
N ILE A 86 -0.65 6.06 1.32
CA ILE A 86 0.12 6.42 2.51
C ILE A 86 1.29 5.43 2.61
N GLN A 87 2.51 5.94 2.59
CA GLN A 87 3.74 5.17 2.67
C GLN A 87 4.42 5.39 4.01
N LEU A 88 4.67 4.31 4.75
CA LEU A 88 5.37 4.29 6.02
C LEU A 88 6.71 3.60 5.83
N VAL A 89 7.82 4.31 6.04
CA VAL A 89 9.18 3.78 5.92
C VAL A 89 9.69 3.35 7.29
N TYR A 90 10.14 2.12 7.43
CA TYR A 90 10.65 1.56 8.68
C TYR A 90 12.01 0.86 8.47
N GLU A 91 12.67 0.50 9.57
CA GLU A 91 13.95 -0.21 9.58
C GLU A 91 13.90 -1.41 10.54
N GLY A 92 14.60 -2.49 10.16
CA GLY A 92 14.76 -3.68 10.97
C GLY A 92 13.75 -4.78 10.76
N LEU A 93 14.22 -6.04 10.83
CA LEU A 93 13.40 -7.23 10.63
C LEU A 93 12.36 -7.39 11.77
N ASP A 94 12.72 -7.04 13.00
CA ASP A 94 11.79 -7.12 14.15
C ASP A 94 10.61 -6.17 13.96
N ASN A 95 10.87 -4.96 13.45
CA ASN A 95 9.81 -4.01 13.13
C ASN A 95 8.93 -4.50 11.98
N ARG A 96 9.50 -5.13 10.96
CA ARG A 96 8.74 -5.82 9.90
C ARG A 96 7.77 -6.86 10.50
N ASN A 97 8.24 -7.66 11.44
CA ASN A 97 7.41 -8.71 12.06
C ASN A 97 6.31 -8.13 12.94
N ARG A 98 6.57 -7.05 13.68
CA ARG A 98 5.55 -6.32 14.45
C ARG A 98 4.49 -5.69 13.54
N LEU A 99 4.90 -5.12 12.42
CA LEU A 99 3.97 -4.55 11.42
C LEU A 99 3.14 -5.65 10.76
N LEU A 100 3.74 -6.80 10.41
CA LEU A 100 3.01 -7.94 9.89
C LEU A 100 1.90 -8.38 10.86
N GLN A 101 2.26 -8.55 12.14
CA GLN A 101 1.29 -8.91 13.17
C GLN A 101 0.17 -7.87 13.28
N TRP A 102 0.52 -6.59 13.31
CA TRP A 102 -0.47 -5.51 13.41
C TRP A 102 -1.43 -5.50 12.21
N VAL A 103 -0.93 -5.66 10.99
CA VAL A 103 -1.79 -5.73 9.80
C VAL A 103 -2.69 -6.96 9.85
N GLU A 104 -2.17 -8.12 10.24
CA GLU A 104 -2.97 -9.35 10.38
C GLU A 104 -4.10 -9.22 11.42
N GLU A 105 -3.86 -8.54 12.53
CA GLU A 105 -4.86 -8.32 13.58
C GLU A 105 -5.99 -7.40 13.13
N HIS A 106 -5.70 -6.42 12.23
CA HIS A 106 -6.67 -5.41 11.79
C HIS A 106 -7.34 -5.73 10.46
N TYR A 107 -6.65 -6.44 9.56
CA TYR A 107 -7.10 -6.63 8.18
C TYR A 107 -7.19 -8.11 7.75
N GLY A 108 -6.83 -9.03 8.60
CA GLY A 108 -6.97 -10.45 8.38
C GLY A 108 -5.65 -11.21 8.26
N ARG A 109 -5.66 -12.41 8.79
CA ARG A 109 -4.47 -13.25 8.87
C ARG A 109 -4.18 -13.93 7.54
N LEU A 110 -2.91 -13.90 7.16
CA LEU A 110 -2.41 -14.60 5.98
C LEU A 110 -2.16 -16.09 6.25
N PRO A 111 -2.27 -16.96 5.23
CA PRO A 111 -1.79 -18.33 5.28
C PRO A 111 -0.31 -18.41 5.67
N ALA A 112 0.08 -19.48 6.38
CA ALA A 112 1.43 -19.61 6.94
C ALA A 112 2.59 -19.49 5.92
N PRO A 113 2.49 -20.01 4.67
CA PRO A 113 3.53 -19.83 3.66
C PRO A 113 3.72 -18.35 3.26
N GLU A 114 2.63 -17.60 3.10
CA GLU A 114 2.63 -16.21 2.64
C GLU A 114 3.21 -15.26 3.70
N ARG A 115 2.94 -15.53 4.98
CA ARG A 115 3.48 -14.75 6.12
C ARG A 115 5.01 -14.71 6.16
N ARG A 116 5.66 -15.74 5.62
CA ARG A 116 7.13 -15.87 5.59
C ARG A 116 7.74 -15.31 4.33
N THR A 117 6.92 -14.92 3.36
CA THR A 117 7.39 -14.41 2.09
C THR A 117 8.10 -13.07 2.29
N ILE A 118 9.35 -13.00 1.88
CA ILE A 118 10.15 -11.81 1.78
C ILE A 118 10.65 -11.79 0.33
N PRO A 119 10.57 -10.67 -0.36
CA PRO A 119 10.54 -9.29 0.15
C PRO A 119 9.17 -8.68 0.34
N GLN A 120 8.08 -9.29 -0.08
CA GLN A 120 6.77 -8.62 -0.14
C GLN A 120 5.65 -9.50 0.36
N VAL A 121 4.72 -8.89 1.12
CA VAL A 121 3.45 -9.48 1.54
C VAL A 121 2.33 -8.52 1.14
N LEU A 122 1.22 -9.06 0.63
CA LEU A 122 0.11 -8.29 0.06
C LEU A 122 -1.22 -8.71 0.67
N TRP A 123 -2.03 -7.72 1.07
CA TRP A 123 -3.46 -7.84 1.36
C TRP A 123 -4.25 -7.08 0.31
N HIS A 124 -5.28 -7.69 -0.22
CA HIS A 124 -6.07 -7.13 -1.31
C HIS A 124 -7.54 -7.00 -0.92
N GLY A 125 -8.10 -5.82 -1.14
CA GLY A 125 -9.52 -5.52 -0.99
C GLY A 125 -10.00 -4.58 -2.08
N ASP A 126 -11.30 -4.37 -2.18
CA ASP A 126 -11.89 -3.55 -3.24
C ASP A 126 -11.59 -2.05 -3.07
N GLN A 127 -11.43 -1.60 -1.83
CA GLN A 127 -11.21 -0.18 -1.51
C GLN A 127 -9.82 0.12 -0.93
N LEU A 128 -9.08 -0.92 -0.54
CA LEU A 128 -7.77 -0.80 0.08
C LEU A 128 -6.88 -1.96 -0.31
N THR A 129 -5.67 -1.64 -0.72
CA THR A 129 -4.57 -2.61 -0.83
C THR A 129 -3.50 -2.26 0.20
N ILE A 130 -3.00 -3.26 0.93
CA ILE A 130 -1.90 -3.09 1.88
C ILE A 130 -0.72 -3.90 1.38
N THR A 131 0.46 -3.28 1.33
CA THR A 131 1.69 -3.94 0.90
C THR A 131 2.77 -3.73 1.96
N LEU A 132 3.32 -4.83 2.48
CA LEU A 132 4.45 -4.81 3.40
C LEU A 132 5.69 -5.33 2.69
N ASN A 133 6.64 -4.45 2.43
CA ASN A 133 7.91 -4.74 1.78
C ASN A 133 9.06 -4.74 2.78
N PHE A 134 10.09 -5.56 2.53
CA PHE A 134 11.33 -5.53 3.32
C PHE A 134 12.53 -5.95 2.47
N ASN A 135 13.57 -5.14 2.49
CA ASN A 135 14.85 -5.43 1.85
C ASN A 135 15.87 -5.89 2.90
N LYS A 136 16.28 -7.16 2.83
CA LYS A 136 17.22 -7.78 3.77
C LYS A 136 18.60 -7.16 3.74
N HIS A 137 19.04 -6.63 2.60
CA HIS A 137 20.38 -6.05 2.44
C HIS A 137 20.48 -4.66 3.07
N THR A 138 19.44 -3.83 2.87
CA THR A 138 19.41 -2.47 3.42
C THR A 138 18.80 -2.42 4.82
N GLN A 139 18.19 -3.51 5.29
CA GLN A 139 17.41 -3.60 6.52
C GLN A 139 16.26 -2.59 6.59
N ARG A 140 15.78 -2.12 5.43
CA ARG A 140 14.67 -1.15 5.32
C ARG A 140 13.46 -1.76 4.66
N GLY A 141 12.29 -1.28 5.07
CA GLY A 141 11.03 -1.69 4.50
C GLY A 141 10.04 -0.55 4.39
N THR A 142 8.94 -0.85 3.74
CA THR A 142 7.80 0.05 3.58
C THR A 142 6.50 -0.69 3.85
N LEU A 143 5.59 -0.01 4.53
CA LEU A 143 4.19 -0.42 4.65
C LEU A 143 3.35 0.61 3.88
N TRP A 144 2.54 0.12 2.94
CA TRP A 144 1.72 0.95 2.06
C TRP A 144 0.25 0.66 2.28
N PHE A 145 -0.55 1.74 2.35
CA PHE A 145 -2.00 1.70 2.29
C PHE A 145 -2.42 2.46 1.05
N ALA A 146 -3.01 1.81 0.06
CA ALA A 146 -3.25 2.40 -1.25
C ALA A 146 -4.68 2.16 -1.75
N SER A 147 -5.24 3.16 -2.47
CA SER A 147 -6.43 2.96 -3.30
C SER A 147 -6.08 2.03 -4.45
N PRO A 148 -6.74 0.88 -4.61
CA PRO A 148 -6.43 -0.05 -5.70
C PRO A 148 -6.51 0.59 -7.08
N VAL A 149 -7.53 1.42 -7.29
CA VAL A 149 -7.78 2.09 -8.58
C VAL A 149 -6.71 3.13 -8.90
N LEU A 150 -6.47 4.07 -7.99
CA LEU A 150 -5.48 5.14 -8.22
C LEU A 150 -4.05 4.57 -8.26
N HIS A 151 -3.76 3.56 -7.44
CA HIS A 151 -2.46 2.91 -7.41
C HIS A 151 -2.13 2.19 -8.72
N ASP A 152 -3.12 1.49 -9.30
CA ASP A 152 -2.98 0.85 -10.61
C ASP A 152 -2.70 1.87 -11.72
N MET A 153 -3.40 3.00 -11.73
CA MET A 153 -3.18 4.10 -12.68
C MET A 153 -1.76 4.66 -12.57
N VAL A 154 -1.29 4.95 -11.35
CA VAL A 154 0.08 5.45 -11.11
C VAL A 154 1.12 4.43 -11.55
N ASN A 155 0.95 3.15 -11.20
CA ASN A 155 1.88 2.10 -11.58
C ASN A 155 1.96 1.91 -13.11
N LYS A 156 0.83 1.92 -13.82
CA LYS A 156 0.81 1.87 -15.28
C LYS A 156 1.58 3.04 -15.90
N SER A 157 1.45 4.25 -15.34
CA SER A 157 2.20 5.42 -15.78
C SER A 157 3.73 5.29 -15.60
N LEU A 158 4.18 4.51 -14.62
CA LEU A 158 5.62 4.34 -14.34
C LEU A 158 6.26 3.21 -15.15
N TYR A 159 5.49 2.22 -15.62
CA TYR A 159 6.02 1.00 -16.22
C TYR A 159 5.74 0.84 -17.71
N MET A 160 5.02 1.76 -18.36
CA MET A 160 4.91 1.73 -19.83
C MET A 160 6.18 2.34 -20.44
N PRO A 161 6.91 1.61 -21.32
CA PRO A 161 7.98 2.21 -22.11
C PRO A 161 7.37 3.31 -22.98
N ALA A 162 8.02 4.45 -23.03
CA ALA A 162 7.73 5.44 -24.05
C ALA A 162 8.00 4.81 -25.42
N ASP A 163 6.97 4.72 -26.26
CA ASP A 163 7.08 4.26 -27.64
C ASP A 163 7.99 5.21 -28.46
#